data_ad26b1209540846f4559918cbbe33cad
#
_entry.id   ad26b1209540846f4559918cbbe33cad
#
_cell.length_a   1.000
_cell.length_b   1.000
_cell.length_c   1.000
_cell.angle_alpha   90.00
_cell.angle_beta   90.00
_cell.angle_gamma   90.00
#
_symmetry.space_group_name_H-M   'P 1'
#
loop_
_entity.id
_entity.type
_entity.pdbx_description
1 polymer ?
#
loop_
_entity_poly.entity_id
_entity_poly.type
_entity_poly.pdbx_seq_one_letter_code
_entity_poly.pdbx_strand_id
1 'polypeptide(L)'
;MRASTGTRKASHPTATQNPRLRFGLWVDFRNPPQWRRPYKDLYAETLEMIAWAESIGYDDVWLSEHHFVDDGYSPAQMPIAAAIAVKTKKIRIGTSVVLLPMYDPVRLAEDGATVDILSDGRFELGAGLGYRAGEFEGLGLKYKERAGRMNEALEIIRRLWVATAILRSTKCGRRTTTTWPSCAR
;
A
#
# COMPACT_ATOMS: atom_id res chain seq x y z
N MET A 1 -39.25 32.71 43.39
CA MET A 1 -38.17 32.19 42.49
C MET A 1 -38.38 30.68 42.33
N ARG A 2 -38.86 30.22 41.18
CA ARG A 2 -39.00 28.79 40.84
C ARG A 2 -37.94 28.42 39.87
N ALA A 3 -37.07 27.48 40.26
CA ALA A 3 -36.03 26.92 39.38
C ALA A 3 -36.66 25.89 38.43
N SER A 4 -36.49 26.12 37.11
CA SER A 4 -36.88 25.21 36.06
C SER A 4 -35.76 24.19 35.84
N THR A 5 -36.03 22.93 36.14
CA THR A 5 -35.14 21.79 35.84
C THR A 5 -35.43 21.31 34.40
N GLY A 6 -34.63 21.79 33.46
CA GLY A 6 -34.66 21.29 32.08
C GLY A 6 -34.01 19.91 31.99
N THR A 7 -34.82 18.87 31.76
CA THR A 7 -34.35 17.50 31.45
C THR A 7 -33.77 17.50 30.05
N ARG A 8 -32.41 17.33 29.93
CA ARG A 8 -31.72 17.00 28.67
C ARG A 8 -32.19 15.61 28.21
N LYS A 9 -32.94 15.57 27.10
CA LYS A 9 -33.16 14.32 26.36
C LYS A 9 -31.80 13.80 25.85
N ALA A 10 -31.41 12.63 26.29
CA ALA A 10 -30.29 11.89 25.72
C ALA A 10 -30.66 11.52 24.27
N SER A 11 -29.89 12.02 23.31
CA SER A 11 -29.98 11.59 21.92
C SER A 11 -29.42 10.15 21.83
N HIS A 12 -30.27 9.22 21.41
CA HIS A 12 -29.83 7.87 21.08
C HIS A 12 -28.79 7.95 19.93
N PRO A 13 -27.69 7.17 20.00
CA PRO A 13 -26.76 7.09 18.89
C PRO A 13 -27.51 6.52 17.68
N THR A 14 -27.43 7.22 16.57
CA THR A 14 -27.94 6.80 15.26
C THR A 14 -27.38 5.42 14.90
N ALA A 15 -28.25 4.55 14.40
CA ALA A 15 -27.94 3.20 13.97
C ALA A 15 -26.62 3.15 13.21
N THR A 16 -25.68 2.36 13.70
CA THR A 16 -24.45 1.98 13.01
C THR A 16 -24.87 1.31 11.70
N GLN A 17 -24.61 1.99 10.57
CA GLN A 17 -24.75 1.35 9.27
C GLN A 17 -23.83 0.10 9.29
N ASN A 18 -24.42 -1.07 9.05
CA ASN A 18 -23.64 -2.29 8.88
C ASN A 18 -22.54 -2.02 7.83
N PRO A 19 -21.26 -2.22 8.16
CA PRO A 19 -20.21 -2.00 7.19
C PRO A 19 -20.46 -2.92 5.98
N ARG A 20 -20.56 -2.33 4.79
CA ARG A 20 -20.67 -3.07 3.53
C ARG A 20 -19.45 -4.01 3.45
N LEU A 21 -19.69 -5.27 3.10
CA LEU A 21 -18.61 -6.20 2.77
C LEU A 21 -17.80 -5.65 1.59
N ARG A 22 -16.49 -5.72 1.70
CA ARG A 22 -15.53 -5.35 0.67
C ARG A 22 -14.92 -6.60 0.08
N PHE A 23 -14.74 -6.62 -1.22
CA PHE A 23 -14.12 -7.72 -1.95
C PHE A 23 -12.82 -7.24 -2.59
N GLY A 24 -11.74 -7.98 -2.36
CA GLY A 24 -10.43 -7.66 -2.90
C GLY A 24 -9.84 -8.84 -3.68
N LEU A 25 -8.94 -8.53 -4.60
CA LEU A 25 -8.06 -9.49 -5.24
C LEU A 25 -6.74 -9.54 -4.47
N TRP A 26 -6.16 -10.71 -4.35
CA TRP A 26 -4.77 -10.90 -3.93
C TRP A 26 -3.97 -11.46 -5.09
N VAL A 27 -2.88 -10.76 -5.48
CA VAL A 27 -2.14 -11.05 -6.72
C VAL A 27 -0.65 -11.16 -6.44
N ASP A 28 -0.04 -12.24 -6.91
CA ASP A 28 1.37 -12.58 -6.69
C ASP A 28 2.22 -12.63 -7.96
N PHE A 29 1.59 -12.56 -9.14
CA PHE A 29 2.24 -12.64 -10.46
C PHE A 29 3.08 -13.89 -10.68
N ARG A 30 2.77 -14.99 -10.00
CA ARG A 30 3.51 -16.27 -10.11
C ARG A 30 3.44 -16.83 -11.51
N ASN A 31 4.57 -17.41 -11.93
CA ASN A 31 4.76 -18.04 -13.22
C ASN A 31 5.57 -19.33 -13.07
N PRO A 32 5.01 -20.34 -12.38
CA PRO A 32 5.74 -21.54 -12.01
C PRO A 32 6.19 -22.34 -13.25
N PRO A 33 7.32 -23.08 -13.16
CA PRO A 33 7.92 -23.79 -14.30
C PRO A 33 6.95 -24.68 -15.08
N GLN A 34 6.01 -25.32 -14.39
CA GLN A 34 5.05 -26.26 -14.98
C GLN A 34 4.06 -25.61 -15.96
N TRP A 35 3.77 -24.31 -15.77
CA TRP A 35 2.82 -23.54 -16.57
C TRP A 35 3.42 -22.21 -17.05
N ARG A 36 4.75 -22.16 -17.12
CA ARG A 36 5.46 -20.94 -17.47
C ARG A 36 5.06 -20.45 -18.86
N ARG A 37 4.72 -19.19 -18.90
CA ARG A 37 4.39 -18.46 -20.12
C ARG A 37 5.20 -17.15 -20.19
N PRO A 38 5.20 -16.43 -21.33
CA PRO A 38 5.92 -15.17 -21.42
C PRO A 38 5.50 -14.20 -20.30
N TYR A 39 6.46 -13.67 -19.56
CA TYR A 39 6.17 -12.73 -18.46
C TYR A 39 5.44 -11.47 -18.92
N LYS A 40 5.78 -10.97 -20.13
CA LYS A 40 5.08 -9.83 -20.71
C LYS A 40 3.57 -10.06 -20.79
N ASP A 41 3.16 -11.22 -21.25
CA ASP A 41 1.74 -11.55 -21.41
C ASP A 41 1.06 -11.75 -20.06
N LEU A 42 1.72 -12.47 -19.12
CA LEU A 42 1.23 -12.66 -17.76
C LEU A 42 0.95 -11.31 -17.07
N TYR A 43 1.91 -10.37 -17.12
CA TYR A 43 1.76 -9.07 -16.47
C TYR A 43 0.68 -8.22 -17.15
N ALA A 44 0.65 -8.20 -18.50
CA ALA A 44 -0.36 -7.47 -19.23
C ALA A 44 -1.77 -7.97 -18.92
N GLU A 45 -2.01 -9.28 -19.00
CA GLU A 45 -3.31 -9.88 -18.70
C GLU A 45 -3.74 -9.72 -17.25
N THR A 46 -2.79 -9.81 -16.32
CA THR A 46 -3.08 -9.56 -14.90
C THR A 46 -3.51 -8.13 -14.64
N LEU A 47 -2.87 -7.16 -15.29
CA LEU A 47 -3.28 -5.76 -15.20
C LEU A 47 -4.66 -5.52 -15.84
N GLU A 48 -4.97 -6.18 -16.97
CA GLU A 48 -6.32 -6.12 -17.56
C GLU A 48 -7.37 -6.76 -16.64
N MET A 49 -7.06 -7.90 -16.04
CA MET A 49 -7.93 -8.57 -15.07
C MET A 49 -8.25 -7.65 -13.87
N ILE A 50 -7.26 -6.92 -13.33
CA ILE A 50 -7.47 -5.98 -12.23
C ILE A 50 -8.40 -4.83 -12.67
N ALA A 51 -8.20 -4.28 -13.86
CA ALA A 51 -9.06 -3.23 -14.40
C ALA A 51 -10.49 -3.74 -14.65
N TRP A 52 -10.63 -4.96 -15.12
CA TRP A 52 -11.94 -5.61 -15.26
C TRP A 52 -12.60 -5.84 -13.90
N ALA A 53 -11.88 -6.32 -12.90
CA ALA A 53 -12.39 -6.50 -11.54
C ALA A 53 -12.92 -5.19 -10.94
N GLU A 54 -12.22 -4.07 -11.16
CA GLU A 54 -12.74 -2.74 -10.80
C GLU A 54 -14.10 -2.47 -11.46
N SER A 55 -14.24 -2.79 -12.76
CA SER A 55 -15.45 -2.52 -13.52
C SER A 55 -16.67 -3.29 -13.02
N ILE A 56 -16.47 -4.45 -12.40
CA ILE A 56 -17.53 -5.28 -11.82
C ILE A 56 -17.70 -5.08 -10.32
N GLY A 57 -16.97 -4.12 -9.72
CA GLY A 57 -17.22 -3.63 -8.36
C GLY A 57 -16.34 -4.22 -7.27
N TYR A 58 -15.16 -4.78 -7.59
CA TYR A 58 -14.16 -5.08 -6.58
C TYR A 58 -13.63 -3.81 -5.94
N ASP A 59 -13.41 -3.87 -4.64
CA ASP A 59 -13.02 -2.72 -3.82
C ASP A 59 -11.50 -2.55 -3.71
N ASP A 60 -10.74 -3.66 -3.71
CA ASP A 60 -9.32 -3.67 -3.38
C ASP A 60 -8.52 -4.63 -4.28
N VAL A 61 -7.24 -4.30 -4.49
CA VAL A 61 -6.21 -5.23 -4.99
C VAL A 61 -5.01 -5.20 -4.06
N TRP A 62 -4.54 -6.39 -3.65
CA TRP A 62 -3.43 -6.57 -2.73
C TRP A 62 -2.30 -7.31 -3.44
N LEU A 63 -1.12 -6.68 -3.43
CA LEU A 63 0.10 -7.22 -4.02
C LEU A 63 0.93 -7.90 -2.95
N SER A 64 1.62 -8.96 -3.33
CA SER A 64 2.57 -9.66 -2.46
C SER A 64 3.92 -9.80 -3.12
N GLU A 65 4.97 -10.07 -2.33
CA GLU A 65 6.33 -10.22 -2.85
C GLU A 65 7.04 -11.41 -2.24
N HIS A 66 7.91 -12.00 -3.06
CA HIS A 66 8.97 -12.91 -2.64
C HIS A 66 10.20 -12.72 -3.52
N HIS A 67 11.36 -13.01 -2.95
CA HIS A 67 12.64 -12.89 -3.64
C HIS A 67 13.32 -14.25 -3.77
N PHE A 68 14.14 -14.41 -4.84
CA PHE A 68 14.96 -15.59 -5.07
C PHE A 68 14.18 -16.92 -5.07
N VAL A 69 12.99 -16.90 -5.68
CA VAL A 69 12.13 -18.06 -5.85
C VAL A 69 12.00 -18.41 -7.33
N ASP A 70 11.96 -19.70 -7.64
CA ASP A 70 11.94 -20.22 -9.01
C ASP A 70 10.56 -20.23 -9.67
N ASP A 71 9.53 -19.99 -8.88
CA ASP A 71 8.13 -19.93 -9.33
C ASP A 71 7.72 -18.57 -9.95
N GLY A 72 8.66 -17.65 -10.09
CA GLY A 72 8.45 -16.35 -10.74
C GLY A 72 7.60 -15.36 -9.95
N TYR A 73 7.50 -15.54 -8.65
CA TYR A 73 6.80 -14.60 -7.76
C TYR A 73 7.31 -13.17 -7.94
N SER A 74 6.43 -12.20 -7.94
CA SER A 74 6.82 -10.80 -8.14
C SER A 74 7.73 -10.30 -7.01
N PRO A 75 8.91 -9.74 -7.34
CA PRO A 75 9.80 -9.16 -6.32
C PRO A 75 9.63 -7.64 -6.16
N ALA A 76 8.78 -6.99 -6.96
CA ALA A 76 8.76 -5.52 -7.07
C ALA A 76 7.33 -4.97 -7.07
N GLN A 77 6.78 -4.73 -5.89
CA GLN A 77 5.39 -4.29 -5.74
C GLN A 77 5.15 -2.84 -6.19
N MET A 78 6.09 -1.90 -5.94
CA MET A 78 5.87 -0.48 -6.21
C MET A 78 5.70 -0.16 -7.71
N PRO A 79 6.51 -0.69 -8.64
CA PRO A 79 6.28 -0.51 -10.08
C PRO A 79 4.94 -1.08 -10.55
N ILE A 80 4.52 -2.22 -10.00
CA ILE A 80 3.23 -2.84 -10.32
C ILE A 80 2.08 -1.99 -9.78
N ALA A 81 2.19 -1.51 -8.55
CA ALA A 81 1.21 -0.62 -7.93
C ALA A 81 1.03 0.67 -8.75
N ALA A 82 2.13 1.25 -9.26
CA ALA A 82 2.08 2.41 -10.14
C ALA A 82 1.35 2.09 -11.46
N ALA A 83 1.61 0.93 -12.08
CA ALA A 83 0.92 0.49 -13.29
C ALA A 83 -0.59 0.32 -13.04
N ILE A 84 -0.99 -0.28 -11.92
CA ILE A 84 -2.39 -0.41 -11.54
C ILE A 84 -3.01 0.98 -11.28
N ALA A 85 -2.29 1.87 -10.60
CA ALA A 85 -2.75 3.22 -10.28
C ALA A 85 -3.18 4.01 -11.53
N VAL A 86 -2.39 3.96 -12.60
CA VAL A 86 -2.70 4.67 -13.84
C VAL A 86 -3.75 3.98 -14.69
N LYS A 87 -3.90 2.66 -14.55
CA LYS A 87 -4.85 1.84 -15.30
C LYS A 87 -6.27 1.84 -14.71
N THR A 88 -6.40 2.12 -13.42
CA THR A 88 -7.66 2.06 -12.64
C THR A 88 -8.02 3.42 -12.07
N LYS A 89 -9.27 3.58 -11.56
CA LYS A 89 -9.78 4.85 -11.06
C LYS A 89 -10.36 4.79 -9.65
N LYS A 90 -10.77 3.62 -9.17
CA LYS A 90 -11.54 3.47 -7.92
C LYS A 90 -10.97 2.43 -6.98
N ILE A 91 -10.45 1.32 -7.53
CA ILE A 91 -9.93 0.20 -6.73
C ILE A 91 -8.77 0.67 -5.86
N ARG A 92 -8.79 0.30 -4.59
CA ARG A 92 -7.69 0.56 -3.66
C ARG A 92 -6.54 -0.39 -3.97
N ILE A 93 -5.33 0.09 -3.80
CA ILE A 93 -4.12 -0.64 -4.14
C ILE A 93 -3.31 -0.82 -2.88
N GLY A 94 -3.13 -2.04 -2.43
CA GLY A 94 -2.39 -2.34 -1.21
C GLY A 94 -1.26 -3.31 -1.41
N THR A 95 -0.33 -3.31 -0.47
CA THR A 95 0.71 -4.34 -0.38
C THR A 95 0.38 -5.32 0.74
N SER A 96 0.47 -6.63 0.47
CA SER A 96 0.17 -7.68 1.45
C SER A 96 1.21 -8.80 1.40
N VAL A 97 2.41 -8.50 1.79
CA VAL A 97 2.97 -7.28 2.41
C VAL A 97 4.28 -6.90 1.73
N VAL A 98 4.71 -5.65 1.84
CA VAL A 98 6.12 -5.30 1.58
C VAL A 98 6.98 -5.89 2.69
N LEU A 99 8.06 -6.60 2.34
CA LEU A 99 9.02 -7.13 3.30
C LEU A 99 9.93 -5.99 3.80
N LEU A 100 9.35 -5.08 4.58
CA LEU A 100 9.91 -3.77 4.93
C LEU A 100 11.37 -3.80 5.42
N PRO A 101 11.85 -4.79 6.20
CA PRO A 101 13.25 -4.85 6.61
C PRO A 101 14.25 -5.01 5.46
N MET A 102 13.79 -5.36 4.26
CA MET A 102 14.63 -5.56 3.08
C MET A 102 14.81 -4.29 2.26
N TYR A 103 14.08 -3.22 2.57
CA TYR A 103 14.08 -1.96 1.84
C TYR A 103 14.92 -0.89 2.54
N ASP A 104 15.41 0.08 1.74
CA ASP A 104 15.75 1.40 2.24
C ASP A 104 14.44 2.14 2.54
N PRO A 105 14.21 2.59 3.78
CA PRO A 105 12.93 3.16 4.17
C PRO A 105 12.64 4.53 3.54
N VAL A 106 13.68 5.30 3.19
CA VAL A 106 13.52 6.59 2.53
C VAL A 106 13.04 6.38 1.11
N ARG A 107 13.69 5.45 0.37
CA ARG A 107 13.30 5.12 -1.00
C ARG A 107 11.89 4.55 -1.07
N LEU A 108 11.55 3.65 -0.16
CA LEU A 108 10.20 3.09 -0.11
C LEU A 108 9.14 4.13 0.22
N ALA A 109 9.45 5.10 1.09
CA ALA A 109 8.55 6.20 1.38
C ALA A 109 8.30 7.11 0.16
N GLU A 110 9.35 7.39 -0.63
CA GLU A 110 9.27 8.14 -1.88
C GLU A 110 8.44 7.40 -2.94
N ASP A 111 8.72 6.11 -3.12
CA ASP A 111 7.99 5.26 -4.08
C ASP A 111 6.51 5.15 -3.69
N GLY A 112 6.20 4.90 -2.42
CA GLY A 112 4.83 4.83 -1.92
C GLY A 112 4.08 6.15 -2.09
N ALA A 113 4.72 7.28 -1.81
CA ALA A 113 4.15 8.61 -2.05
C ALA A 113 3.87 8.85 -3.54
N THR A 114 4.76 8.39 -4.42
CA THR A 114 4.58 8.50 -5.87
C THR A 114 3.38 7.67 -6.33
N VAL A 115 3.25 6.43 -5.84
CA VAL A 115 2.08 5.58 -6.14
C VAL A 115 0.78 6.21 -5.61
N ASP A 116 0.82 6.82 -4.42
CA ASP A 116 -0.34 7.50 -3.84
C ASP A 116 -0.79 8.69 -4.70
N ILE A 117 0.14 9.49 -5.20
CA ILE A 117 -0.13 10.58 -6.14
C ILE A 117 -0.75 10.05 -7.45
N LEU A 118 -0.14 9.02 -8.05
CA LEU A 118 -0.61 8.44 -9.30
C LEU A 118 -2.01 7.82 -9.17
N SER A 119 -2.32 7.31 -7.99
CA SER A 119 -3.59 6.67 -7.68
C SER A 119 -4.68 7.63 -7.19
N ASP A 120 -4.37 8.92 -6.96
CA ASP A 120 -5.27 9.89 -6.31
C ASP A 120 -5.71 9.43 -4.91
N GLY A 121 -4.72 9.02 -4.09
CA GLY A 121 -4.93 8.67 -2.68
C GLY A 121 -5.53 7.29 -2.43
N ARG A 122 -5.36 6.34 -3.36
CA ARG A 122 -5.87 4.97 -3.24
C ARG A 122 -4.83 3.95 -2.74
N PHE A 123 -3.60 4.39 -2.48
CA PHE A 123 -2.53 3.48 -2.07
C PHE A 123 -2.55 3.20 -0.56
N GLU A 124 -2.29 1.94 -0.19
CA GLU A 124 -2.13 1.47 1.18
C GLU A 124 -0.85 0.65 1.33
N LEU A 125 0.05 1.07 2.20
CA LEU A 125 1.27 0.33 2.50
C LEU A 125 1.02 -0.67 3.63
N GLY A 126 0.93 -1.95 3.29
CA GLY A 126 0.99 -3.05 4.24
C GLY A 126 2.42 -3.55 4.36
N ALA A 127 2.96 -3.56 5.58
CA ALA A 127 4.33 -3.92 5.86
C ALA A 127 4.45 -5.21 6.67
N GLY A 128 5.38 -6.06 6.31
CA GLY A 128 5.66 -7.33 6.99
C GLY A 128 7.13 -7.51 7.34
N LEU A 129 7.36 -8.38 8.34
CA LEU A 129 8.69 -8.63 8.88
C LEU A 129 9.58 -9.48 7.96
N GLY A 130 8.98 -10.32 7.13
CA GLY A 130 9.67 -11.37 6.41
C GLY A 130 10.03 -12.58 7.29
N TYR A 131 9.93 -13.77 6.73
CA TYR A 131 10.17 -15.02 7.47
C TYR A 131 11.19 -15.95 6.79
N ARG A 132 11.54 -15.71 5.52
CA ARG A 132 12.47 -16.55 4.76
C ARG A 132 13.90 -16.02 4.89
N ALA A 133 14.75 -16.74 5.62
CA ALA A 133 16.15 -16.33 5.84
C ALA A 133 16.94 -16.15 4.54
N GLY A 134 16.69 -17.01 3.53
CA GLY A 134 17.35 -16.93 2.23
C GLY A 134 17.09 -15.63 1.45
N GLU A 135 15.95 -14.97 1.66
CA GLU A 135 15.66 -13.68 1.04
C GLU A 135 16.55 -12.58 1.63
N PHE A 136 16.77 -12.59 2.94
CA PHE A 136 17.70 -11.67 3.61
C PHE A 136 19.15 -11.93 3.17
N GLU A 137 19.56 -13.18 3.12
CA GLU A 137 20.90 -13.58 2.69
C GLU A 137 21.18 -13.14 1.25
N GLY A 138 20.24 -13.38 0.34
CA GLY A 138 20.35 -12.99 -1.06
C GLY A 138 20.46 -11.48 -1.26
N LEU A 139 19.93 -10.67 -0.34
CA LEU A 139 20.06 -9.21 -0.33
C LEU A 139 21.23 -8.71 0.53
N GLY A 140 22.05 -9.60 1.07
CA GLY A 140 23.18 -9.23 1.94
C GLY A 140 22.78 -8.71 3.31
N LEU A 141 21.57 -9.04 3.78
CA LEU A 141 21.01 -8.57 5.03
C LEU A 141 21.03 -9.65 6.12
N LYS A 142 21.20 -9.25 7.37
CA LYS A 142 21.19 -10.20 8.48
C LYS A 142 19.77 -10.46 8.96
N TYR A 143 19.30 -11.69 8.82
CA TYR A 143 17.96 -12.12 9.24
C TYR A 143 17.62 -11.77 10.69
N LYS A 144 18.59 -11.83 11.60
CA LYS A 144 18.42 -11.54 13.02
C LYS A 144 18.10 -10.05 13.30
N GLU A 145 18.49 -9.15 12.40
CA GLU A 145 18.30 -7.70 12.54
C GLU A 145 16.92 -7.23 12.05
N ARG A 146 16.12 -8.12 11.44
CA ARG A 146 14.87 -7.74 10.78
C ARG A 146 13.88 -6.98 11.66
N ALA A 147 13.78 -7.32 12.96
CA ALA A 147 12.85 -6.63 13.87
C ALA A 147 13.29 -5.19 14.15
N GLY A 148 14.59 -4.97 14.39
CA GLY A 148 15.15 -3.62 14.56
C GLY A 148 14.95 -2.78 13.29
N ARG A 149 15.30 -3.32 12.14
CA ARG A 149 15.12 -2.68 10.84
C ARG A 149 13.64 -2.34 10.56
N MET A 150 12.71 -3.24 10.92
CA MET A 150 11.27 -2.99 10.78
C MET A 150 10.82 -1.79 11.59
N ASN A 151 11.19 -1.74 12.87
CA ASN A 151 10.80 -0.65 13.77
C ASN A 151 11.36 0.70 13.31
N GLU A 152 12.65 0.73 12.95
CA GLU A 152 13.30 1.92 12.43
C GLU A 152 12.66 2.39 11.12
N ALA A 153 12.44 1.49 10.18
CA ALA A 153 11.84 1.80 8.88
C ALA A 153 10.43 2.35 9.02
N LEU A 154 9.58 1.76 9.88
CA LEU A 154 8.25 2.27 10.16
C LEU A 154 8.27 3.70 10.71
N GLU A 155 9.19 3.99 11.60
CA GLU A 155 9.33 5.33 12.18
C GLU A 155 9.79 6.36 11.12
N ILE A 156 10.78 6.00 10.31
CA ILE A 156 11.27 6.86 9.22
C ILE A 156 10.14 7.17 8.22
N ILE A 157 9.43 6.13 7.73
CA ILE A 157 8.35 6.30 6.76
C ILE A 157 7.24 7.17 7.35
N ARG A 158 6.83 6.93 8.59
CA ARG A 158 5.78 7.73 9.25
C ARG A 158 6.19 9.19 9.37
N ARG A 159 7.43 9.48 9.74
CA ARG A 159 7.94 10.87 9.83
C ARG A 159 7.96 11.55 8.47
N LEU A 160 8.45 10.87 7.44
CA LEU A 160 8.47 11.39 6.08
C LEU A 160 7.05 11.70 5.58
N TRP A 161 6.11 10.81 5.79
CA TRP A 161 4.74 10.99 5.33
C TRP A 161 3.95 12.03 6.12
N VAL A 162 4.26 12.25 7.37
CA VAL A 162 3.66 13.33 8.18
C VAL A 162 4.30 14.70 7.88
N ALA A 163 5.61 14.73 7.69
CA ALA A 163 6.36 15.97 7.42
C ALA A 163 6.14 16.48 5.99
N THR A 164 5.96 15.58 5.03
CA THR A 164 5.70 15.91 3.64
C THR A 164 4.19 16.12 3.44
N ALA A 165 3.77 17.36 3.20
CA ALA A 165 2.39 17.72 2.86
C ALA A 165 1.86 17.01 1.58
N ILE A 166 2.67 16.20 0.91
CA ILE A 166 2.38 15.41 -0.27
C ILE A 166 1.18 14.47 -0.04
N LEU A 167 1.07 13.88 1.15
CA LEU A 167 0.00 12.92 1.46
C LEU A 167 -1.28 13.54 2.04
N ARG A 168 -1.27 14.82 2.33
CA ARG A 168 -2.49 15.53 2.80
C ARG A 168 -3.38 16.07 1.68
N SER A 169 -2.94 16.00 0.43
CA SER A 169 -3.62 16.61 -0.70
C SER A 169 -4.94 15.93 -1.09
N THR A 170 -5.12 14.66 -0.78
CA THR A 170 -6.23 13.87 -1.35
C THR A 170 -7.53 13.93 -0.58
N LYS A 171 -7.56 14.43 0.66
CA LYS A 171 -8.80 14.56 1.45
C LYS A 171 -9.26 15.98 1.77
N CYS A 172 -8.52 17.00 1.36
CA CYS A 172 -8.93 18.39 1.59
C CYS A 172 -8.65 19.22 0.35
N GLY A 173 -9.69 19.69 -0.31
CA GLY A 173 -9.68 20.47 -1.56
C GLY A 173 -8.95 21.82 -1.49
N ARG A 174 -7.75 21.88 -0.97
CA ARG A 174 -6.85 23.01 -1.04
C ARG A 174 -5.55 22.59 -1.72
N ARG A 175 -5.29 23.13 -2.90
CA ARG A 175 -4.01 23.02 -3.60
C ARG A 175 -2.93 23.62 -2.70
N THR A 176 -2.01 22.78 -2.24
CA THR A 176 -0.74 23.23 -1.71
C THR A 176 0.34 22.88 -2.72
N THR A 177 0.98 23.90 -3.28
CA THR A 177 2.18 23.76 -4.10
C THR A 177 3.29 23.21 -3.19
N THR A 178 3.65 21.96 -3.39
CA THR A 178 4.70 21.32 -2.59
C THR A 178 6.04 21.48 -3.29
N THR A 179 6.88 22.31 -2.73
CA THR A 179 8.33 22.31 -3.04
C THR A 179 8.99 21.31 -2.09
N TRP A 180 9.77 20.38 -2.63
CA TRP A 180 10.65 19.53 -1.82
C TRP A 180 11.58 20.42 -1.01
N PRO A 181 11.73 20.19 0.31
CA PRO A 181 12.79 20.87 1.05
C PRO A 181 14.12 20.42 0.43
N SER A 182 14.86 21.38 -0.14
CA SER A 182 16.23 21.13 -0.56
C SER A 182 16.99 20.59 0.65
N CYS A 183 17.61 19.41 0.53
CA CYS A 183 18.58 18.93 1.50
C CYS A 183 19.69 19.97 1.60
N ALA A 184 19.57 20.88 2.56
CA ALA A 184 20.69 21.71 2.99
C ALA A 184 21.64 20.79 3.78
N ARG A 185 22.87 20.73 3.31
CA ARG A 185 24.02 19.99 3.87
C ARG A 185 24.29 20.36 5.32
#